data_b2ad7d4b608323e37882825730087896
#
_entry.id   b2ad7d4b608323e37882825730087896
#
_cell.length_a   1.000
_cell.length_b   1.000
_cell.length_c   1.000
_cell.angle_alpha   90.00
_cell.angle_beta   90.00
_cell.angle_gamma   90.00
#
_symmetry.space_group_name_H-M   'P 1'
#
loop_
_entity.id
_entity.type
_entity.pdbx_description
1 polymer ?
#
loop_
_entity_poly.entity_id
_entity_poly.type
_entity_poly.pdbx_seq_one_letter_code
_entity_poly.pdbx_strand_id
1 'polypeptide(L)'
;MMEFFQQLPHLEPYGNPQYFVYVIAATLPIFIGLFFKKRFAWYEVLVSLFFIVTMLVGGKTNQLAALGIYLCWEILLVLFYKHYRKSKDGKWVFYLVSFLSLLPIIFVKVQPAINGTQSLLGFLGISYLTFRSVGIIIELRDGVIKDFTLWEFLRFLLFMPTFSSGPIDRFKRFNENYQAIPERDELMDMLDESVRYIMWGFLYKFILAHVLGETLLPPLKNLALQSGGFFNLYALAVMYTFGLELFFDFAGYSMFALAISNLMGIRSPINFNKPFLSRDLKEFWNRWHMSLSFWFRDFVFMRMVMVLTRKKVFKNRNVTSSVAYIVNMLIMGFWHGVTWYYIAYGLFHGLGLVINDAWIRKKKTLNKERKKAGKPALPENRWIQLLGMVVTFHVVMLSFLIFSGFLNDLWFKK
;
A
#
# COMPACT_ATOMS: atom_id res chain seq x y z
N MET A 1 34.97 -6.84 1.25
CA MET A 1 33.53 -7.12 1.00
C MET A 1 32.69 -5.83 0.90
N MET A 2 32.81 -4.86 1.81
CA MET A 2 32.10 -3.56 1.71
C MET A 2 32.49 -2.76 0.46
N GLU A 3 33.75 -2.72 0.08
CA GLU A 3 34.24 -2.05 -1.14
C GLU A 3 33.63 -2.62 -2.44
N PHE A 4 33.44 -3.93 -2.51
CA PHE A 4 32.78 -4.58 -3.64
C PHE A 4 31.32 -4.10 -3.78
N PHE A 5 30.59 -4.00 -2.69
CA PHE A 5 29.20 -3.51 -2.72
C PHE A 5 29.10 -2.04 -3.10
N GLN A 6 30.09 -1.21 -2.75
CA GLN A 6 30.12 0.23 -3.13
C GLN A 6 30.37 0.45 -4.62
N GLN A 7 30.93 -0.54 -5.33
CA GLN A 7 31.14 -0.48 -6.80
C GLN A 7 29.90 -0.92 -7.58
N LEU A 8 28.90 -1.53 -6.95
CA LEU A 8 27.67 -1.90 -7.63
C LEU A 8 26.86 -0.65 -8.02
N PRO A 9 26.25 -0.64 -9.22
CA PRO A 9 25.38 0.47 -9.61
C PRO A 9 24.21 0.58 -8.65
N HIS A 10 23.91 1.79 -8.21
CA HIS A 10 22.68 2.06 -7.50
C HIS A 10 21.51 2.07 -8.49
N LEU A 11 20.65 1.08 -8.37
CA LEU A 11 19.47 0.95 -9.21
C LEU A 11 18.22 1.31 -8.39
N GLU A 12 17.76 2.54 -8.54
CA GLU A 12 16.46 2.92 -7.96
C GLU A 12 15.33 2.12 -8.61
N PRO A 13 14.54 1.36 -7.82
CA PRO A 13 13.49 0.53 -8.39
C PRO A 13 12.44 1.40 -9.08
N TYR A 14 12.33 1.20 -10.39
CA TYR A 14 11.42 1.97 -11.25
C TYR A 14 11.67 3.49 -11.22
N GLY A 15 12.85 3.95 -10.78
CA GLY A 15 13.21 5.35 -10.62
C GLY A 15 13.72 6.01 -11.91
N ASN A 16 14.30 5.22 -12.81
CA ASN A 16 14.81 5.71 -14.08
C ASN A 16 14.59 4.71 -15.24
N PRO A 17 14.60 5.17 -16.51
CA PRO A 17 14.40 4.29 -17.66
C PRO A 17 15.45 3.18 -17.82
N GLN A 18 16.69 3.41 -17.40
CA GLN A 18 17.76 2.41 -17.52
C GLN A 18 17.49 1.17 -16.66
N TYR A 19 16.81 1.33 -15.52
CA TYR A 19 16.39 0.20 -14.68
C TYR A 19 15.61 -0.85 -15.48
N PHE A 20 14.76 -0.41 -16.41
CA PHE A 20 13.91 -1.32 -17.20
C PHE A 20 14.71 -2.18 -18.17
N VAL A 21 15.81 -1.68 -18.71
CA VAL A 21 16.69 -2.47 -19.57
C VAL A 21 17.25 -3.66 -18.79
N TYR A 22 17.76 -3.42 -17.59
CA TYR A 22 18.33 -4.46 -16.75
C TYR A 22 17.27 -5.45 -16.22
N VAL A 23 16.14 -4.95 -15.74
CA VAL A 23 15.10 -5.82 -15.14
C VAL A 23 14.40 -6.67 -16.20
N ILE A 24 14.15 -6.12 -17.40
CA ILE A 24 13.56 -6.88 -18.51
C ILE A 24 14.56 -7.93 -18.99
N ALA A 25 15.83 -7.58 -19.21
CA ALA A 25 16.87 -8.54 -19.60
C ALA A 25 17.00 -9.67 -18.57
N ALA A 26 16.97 -9.37 -17.28
CA ALA A 26 17.08 -10.36 -16.22
C ALA A 26 15.82 -11.24 -16.07
N THR A 27 14.62 -10.70 -16.35
CA THR A 27 13.37 -11.48 -16.27
C THR A 27 13.05 -12.28 -17.54
N LEU A 28 13.66 -11.93 -18.67
CA LEU A 28 13.45 -12.63 -19.96
C LEU A 28 13.73 -14.14 -19.88
N PRO A 29 14.82 -14.65 -19.28
CA PRO A 29 15.03 -16.10 -19.13
C PRO A 29 13.95 -16.77 -18.27
N ILE A 30 13.40 -16.07 -17.26
CA ILE A 30 12.29 -16.58 -16.44
C ILE A 30 11.06 -16.76 -17.32
N PHE A 31 10.71 -15.74 -18.09
CA PHE A 31 9.58 -15.77 -19.01
C PHE A 31 9.70 -16.87 -20.07
N ILE A 32 10.89 -17.01 -20.68
CA ILE A 32 11.19 -18.09 -21.65
C ILE A 32 11.04 -19.46 -20.97
N GLY A 33 11.54 -19.63 -19.75
CA GLY A 33 11.37 -20.87 -18.99
C GLY A 33 9.89 -21.22 -18.77
N LEU A 34 9.08 -20.24 -18.36
CA LEU A 34 7.63 -20.41 -18.15
C LEU A 34 6.92 -20.78 -19.47
N PHE A 35 7.33 -20.20 -20.61
CA PHE A 35 6.80 -20.55 -21.92
C PHE A 35 7.02 -22.04 -22.28
N PHE A 36 8.13 -22.61 -21.81
CA PHE A 36 8.42 -24.05 -21.93
C PHE A 36 7.96 -24.87 -20.70
N LYS A 37 7.04 -24.32 -19.88
CA LYS A 37 6.49 -24.97 -18.67
C LYS A 37 7.58 -25.33 -17.63
N LYS A 38 8.65 -24.55 -17.57
CA LYS A 38 9.76 -24.72 -16.62
C LYS A 38 9.93 -23.47 -15.78
N ARG A 39 9.95 -23.63 -14.46
CA ARG A 39 10.23 -22.55 -13.53
C ARG A 39 11.64 -22.67 -12.96
N PHE A 40 12.48 -21.68 -13.19
CA PHE A 40 13.88 -21.65 -12.72
C PHE A 40 13.96 -20.96 -11.35
N ALA A 41 13.42 -21.60 -10.30
CA ALA A 41 13.27 -21.01 -8.98
C ALA A 41 14.57 -20.44 -8.39
N TRP A 42 15.73 -21.10 -8.59
CA TRP A 42 17.02 -20.60 -8.15
C TRP A 42 17.45 -19.33 -8.87
N TYR A 43 17.16 -19.22 -10.17
CA TYR A 43 17.47 -18.04 -10.98
C TYR A 43 16.56 -16.86 -10.59
N GLU A 44 15.27 -17.09 -10.36
CA GLU A 44 14.34 -16.07 -9.86
C GLU A 44 14.81 -15.46 -8.54
N VAL A 45 15.39 -16.28 -7.66
CA VAL A 45 15.96 -15.82 -6.38
C VAL A 45 17.21 -14.99 -6.61
N LEU A 46 18.13 -15.43 -7.49
CA LEU A 46 19.32 -14.66 -7.82
C LEU A 46 18.95 -13.29 -8.40
N VAL A 47 17.99 -13.23 -9.33
CA VAL A 47 17.49 -11.98 -9.90
C VAL A 47 16.90 -11.11 -8.80
N SER A 48 16.04 -11.65 -7.92
CA SER A 48 15.46 -10.89 -6.83
C SER A 48 16.50 -10.35 -5.87
N LEU A 49 17.46 -11.17 -5.45
CA LEU A 49 18.55 -10.75 -4.56
C LEU A 49 19.44 -9.69 -5.22
N PHE A 50 19.79 -9.86 -6.49
CA PHE A 50 20.59 -8.86 -7.22
C PHE A 50 19.92 -7.49 -7.20
N PHE A 51 18.64 -7.39 -7.58
CA PHE A 51 17.93 -6.11 -7.60
C PHE A 51 17.69 -5.55 -6.20
N ILE A 52 17.42 -6.38 -5.19
CA ILE A 52 17.31 -5.92 -3.80
C ILE A 52 18.64 -5.36 -3.30
N VAL A 53 19.76 -6.04 -3.56
CA VAL A 53 21.09 -5.57 -3.15
C VAL A 53 21.44 -4.25 -3.84
N THR A 54 21.31 -4.17 -5.17
CA THR A 54 21.62 -2.94 -5.92
C THR A 54 20.74 -1.75 -5.55
N MET A 55 19.49 -2.00 -5.14
CA MET A 55 18.57 -1.00 -4.63
C MET A 55 18.98 -0.45 -3.25
N LEU A 56 19.52 -1.30 -2.37
CA LEU A 56 19.84 -0.92 -1.00
C LEU A 56 21.28 -0.39 -0.81
N VAL A 57 22.20 -0.75 -1.71
CA VAL A 57 23.63 -0.36 -1.60
C VAL A 57 23.87 1.13 -1.89
N GLY A 58 23.15 1.73 -2.83
CA GLY A 58 23.33 3.15 -3.19
C GLY A 58 22.73 4.14 -2.18
N GLY A 59 21.96 3.65 -1.20
CA GLY A 59 21.45 4.41 -0.09
C GLY A 59 22.48 4.55 1.05
N LYS A 60 22.02 4.92 2.24
CA LYS A 60 22.84 4.95 3.44
C LYS A 60 23.40 3.55 3.73
N THR A 61 24.67 3.47 4.03
CA THR A 61 25.53 2.27 4.11
C THR A 61 25.02 1.09 4.96
N ASN A 62 23.95 1.27 5.74
CA ASN A 62 23.46 0.29 6.71
C ASN A 62 22.17 -0.44 6.27
N GLN A 63 21.59 -0.14 5.11
CA GLN A 63 20.29 -0.71 4.74
C GLN A 63 20.32 -2.23 4.53
N LEU A 64 21.40 -2.79 3.98
CA LEU A 64 21.55 -4.24 3.84
C LEU A 64 21.68 -4.94 5.20
N ALA A 65 22.45 -4.35 6.13
CA ALA A 65 22.57 -4.88 7.49
C ALA A 65 21.21 -4.80 8.23
N ALA A 66 20.49 -3.68 8.08
CA ALA A 66 19.15 -3.52 8.63
C ALA A 66 18.16 -4.55 8.07
N LEU A 67 18.18 -4.80 6.74
CA LEU A 67 17.41 -5.87 6.13
C LEU A 67 17.76 -7.24 6.69
N GLY A 68 19.06 -7.56 6.84
CA GLY A 68 19.53 -8.82 7.43
C GLY A 68 19.02 -9.04 8.86
N ILE A 69 19.14 -8.03 9.71
CA ILE A 69 18.61 -8.06 11.08
C ILE A 69 17.10 -8.23 11.08
N TYR A 70 16.39 -7.49 10.25
CA TYR A 70 14.94 -7.59 10.09
C TYR A 70 14.50 -8.99 9.65
N LEU A 71 15.16 -9.57 8.64
CA LEU A 71 14.84 -10.92 8.17
C LEU A 71 15.06 -11.97 9.24
N CYS A 72 16.19 -11.92 9.98
CA CYS A 72 16.43 -12.82 11.09
C CYS A 72 15.33 -12.72 12.15
N TRP A 73 14.94 -11.49 12.51
CA TRP A 73 13.85 -11.23 13.45
C TRP A 73 12.52 -11.83 13.01
N GLU A 74 12.08 -11.54 11.78
CA GLU A 74 10.80 -12.03 11.25
C GLU A 74 10.79 -13.54 11.03
N ILE A 75 11.91 -14.13 10.58
CA ILE A 75 12.05 -15.58 10.44
C ILE A 75 11.84 -16.26 11.79
N LEU A 76 12.51 -15.77 12.85
CA LEU A 76 12.36 -16.34 14.18
C LEU A 76 10.91 -16.25 14.68
N LEU A 77 10.27 -15.09 14.55
CA LEU A 77 8.91 -14.88 15.01
C LEU A 77 7.88 -15.72 14.23
N VAL A 78 7.96 -15.71 12.90
CA VAL A 78 7.00 -16.41 12.05
C VAL A 78 7.15 -17.93 12.18
N LEU A 79 8.37 -18.46 12.21
CA LEU A 79 8.61 -19.88 12.40
C LEU A 79 8.24 -20.35 13.82
N PHE A 80 8.55 -19.53 14.85
CA PHE A 80 8.09 -19.79 16.21
C PHE A 80 6.56 -19.87 16.26
N TYR A 81 5.87 -18.88 15.69
CA TYR A 81 4.42 -18.86 15.71
C TYR A 81 3.80 -20.00 14.90
N LYS A 82 4.38 -20.32 13.74
CA LYS A 82 3.99 -21.49 12.94
C LYS A 82 4.10 -22.80 13.75
N HIS A 83 5.24 -22.99 14.45
CA HIS A 83 5.43 -24.19 15.31
C HIS A 83 4.45 -24.21 16.47
N TYR A 84 4.27 -23.08 17.15
CA TYR A 84 3.31 -22.94 18.25
C TYR A 84 1.88 -23.30 17.83
N ARG A 85 1.47 -22.86 16.64
CA ARG A 85 0.12 -23.11 16.10
C ARG A 85 -0.19 -24.57 15.78
N LYS A 86 0.80 -25.43 15.63
CA LYS A 86 0.59 -26.87 15.41
C LYS A 86 -0.08 -27.57 16.59
N SER A 87 0.16 -27.08 17.80
CA SER A 87 -0.31 -27.73 19.03
C SER A 87 -1.14 -26.83 19.95
N LYS A 88 -1.07 -25.51 19.81
CA LYS A 88 -1.66 -24.52 20.73
C LYS A 88 -2.38 -23.39 20.00
N ASP A 89 -3.36 -22.76 20.68
CA ASP A 89 -4.17 -21.66 20.14
C ASP A 89 -4.33 -20.50 21.15
N GLY A 90 -3.23 -20.09 21.79
CA GLY A 90 -3.23 -19.00 22.77
C GLY A 90 -3.36 -17.63 22.09
N LYS A 91 -4.43 -16.90 22.42
CA LYS A 91 -4.67 -15.52 21.91
C LYS A 91 -3.57 -14.54 22.30
N TRP A 92 -2.99 -14.67 23.50
CA TRP A 92 -1.94 -13.80 24.00
C TRP A 92 -0.63 -13.97 23.22
N VAL A 93 -0.28 -15.20 22.86
CA VAL A 93 0.91 -15.47 22.02
C VAL A 93 0.72 -14.87 20.65
N PHE A 94 -0.48 -14.96 20.07
CA PHE A 94 -0.79 -14.28 18.81
C PHE A 94 -0.58 -12.76 18.89
N TYR A 95 -1.14 -12.10 19.92
CA TYR A 95 -0.97 -10.65 20.08
C TYR A 95 0.48 -10.26 20.33
N LEU A 96 1.20 -11.01 21.16
CA LEU A 96 2.61 -10.78 21.44
C LEU A 96 3.46 -10.90 20.16
N VAL A 97 3.33 -11.99 19.42
CA VAL A 97 4.11 -12.21 18.18
C VAL A 97 3.75 -11.17 17.13
N SER A 98 2.47 -10.82 16.96
CA SER A 98 2.05 -9.76 16.04
C SER A 98 2.63 -8.40 16.45
N PHE A 99 2.65 -8.07 17.74
CA PHE A 99 3.24 -6.83 18.23
C PHE A 99 4.77 -6.81 18.03
N LEU A 100 5.46 -7.90 18.34
CA LEU A 100 6.90 -8.03 18.12
C LEU A 100 7.28 -7.91 16.64
N SER A 101 6.47 -8.45 15.72
CA SER A 101 6.67 -8.28 14.28
C SER A 101 6.43 -6.84 13.82
N LEU A 102 5.61 -6.05 14.52
CA LEU A 102 5.42 -4.62 14.25
C LEU A 102 6.51 -3.73 14.86
N LEU A 103 7.27 -4.20 15.86
CA LEU A 103 8.26 -3.37 16.57
C LEU A 103 9.29 -2.69 15.66
N PRO A 104 9.90 -3.37 14.67
CA PRO A 104 10.89 -2.74 13.80
C PRO A 104 10.35 -1.52 13.07
N ILE A 105 9.14 -1.61 12.50
CA ILE A 105 8.52 -0.48 11.79
C ILE A 105 8.10 0.64 12.76
N ILE A 106 7.57 0.30 13.93
CA ILE A 106 7.23 1.30 14.96
C ILE A 106 8.48 2.08 15.34
N PHE A 107 9.60 1.37 15.61
CA PHE A 107 10.86 2.00 15.95
C PHE A 107 11.36 2.95 14.84
N VAL A 108 11.36 2.48 13.58
CA VAL A 108 11.78 3.27 12.42
C VAL A 108 10.91 4.52 12.22
N LYS A 109 9.62 4.46 12.54
CA LYS A 109 8.69 5.59 12.38
C LYS A 109 8.75 6.58 13.55
N VAL A 110 8.99 6.11 14.77
CA VAL A 110 8.96 6.93 15.99
C VAL A 110 10.31 7.60 16.26
N GLN A 111 11.42 6.93 15.98
CA GLN A 111 12.78 7.45 16.26
C GLN A 111 13.03 8.85 15.66
N PRO A 112 12.68 9.15 14.38
CA PRO A 112 12.87 10.49 13.83
C PRO A 112 12.08 11.58 14.56
N ALA A 113 10.91 11.25 15.10
CA ALA A 113 10.08 12.19 15.84
C ALA A 113 10.65 12.50 17.25
N ILE A 114 11.40 11.57 17.84
CA ILE A 114 12.01 11.74 19.17
C ILE A 114 13.37 12.43 19.05
N ASN A 115 14.24 11.94 18.17
CA ASN A 115 15.68 12.32 18.14
C ASN A 115 16.06 13.17 16.92
N GLY A 116 15.12 13.46 16.00
CA GLY A 116 15.41 14.18 14.76
C GLY A 116 16.31 13.44 13.75
N THR A 117 16.74 12.20 14.08
CA THR A 117 17.64 11.40 13.24
C THR A 117 16.92 10.20 12.61
N GLN A 118 17.31 9.84 11.40
CA GLN A 118 16.77 8.65 10.76
C GLN A 118 17.25 7.38 11.49
N SER A 119 16.37 6.39 11.58
CA SER A 119 16.68 5.11 12.20
C SER A 119 17.74 4.34 11.43
N LEU A 120 18.72 3.75 12.15
CA LEU A 120 19.71 2.83 11.60
C LEU A 120 19.09 1.50 11.13
N LEU A 121 17.92 1.14 11.65
CA LEU A 121 17.18 -0.06 11.24
C LEU A 121 16.26 0.20 10.02
N GLY A 122 16.22 1.46 9.53
CA GLY A 122 15.42 1.83 8.37
C GLY A 122 16.05 1.34 7.06
N PHE A 123 15.27 0.67 6.24
CA PHE A 123 15.61 0.32 4.85
C PHE A 123 14.40 0.47 3.95
N LEU A 124 14.65 0.65 2.65
CA LEU A 124 13.58 0.75 1.66
C LEU A 124 12.80 -0.56 1.58
N GLY A 125 11.48 -0.52 1.76
CA GLY A 125 10.60 -1.69 1.74
C GLY A 125 10.21 -2.24 3.11
N ILE A 126 10.78 -1.77 4.24
CA ILE A 126 10.46 -2.30 5.58
C ILE A 126 8.95 -2.34 5.86
N SER A 127 8.21 -1.32 5.46
CA SER A 127 6.75 -1.24 5.65
C SER A 127 6.02 -2.38 4.93
N TYR A 128 6.40 -2.65 3.69
CA TYR A 128 5.79 -3.70 2.86
C TYR A 128 6.13 -5.10 3.36
N LEU A 129 7.37 -5.32 3.78
CA LEU A 129 7.78 -6.58 4.38
C LEU A 129 7.03 -6.83 5.70
N THR A 130 6.83 -5.80 6.52
CA THR A 130 6.07 -5.91 7.77
C THR A 130 4.61 -6.30 7.50
N PHE A 131 3.95 -5.72 6.50
CA PHE A 131 2.60 -6.15 6.12
C PHE A 131 2.55 -7.61 5.68
N ARG A 132 3.57 -8.09 4.96
CA ARG A 132 3.67 -9.49 4.56
C ARG A 132 3.87 -10.41 5.76
N SER A 133 4.81 -10.13 6.64
CA SER A 133 5.11 -10.94 7.84
C SER A 133 3.91 -11.01 8.80
N VAL A 134 3.34 -9.85 9.15
CA VAL A 134 2.14 -9.78 10.00
C VAL A 134 0.96 -10.46 9.33
N GLY A 135 0.81 -10.31 8.01
CA GLY A 135 -0.21 -11.00 7.23
C GLY A 135 -0.15 -12.51 7.38
N ILE A 136 1.05 -13.10 7.29
CA ILE A 136 1.26 -14.55 7.49
C ILE A 136 0.90 -14.97 8.92
N ILE A 137 1.31 -14.21 9.95
CA ILE A 137 0.96 -14.50 11.35
C ILE A 137 -0.56 -14.52 11.51
N ILE A 138 -1.26 -13.59 10.88
CA ILE A 138 -2.72 -13.53 10.91
C ILE A 138 -3.35 -14.69 10.13
N GLU A 139 -2.87 -15.01 8.93
CA GLU A 139 -3.36 -16.13 8.12
C GLU A 139 -3.14 -17.49 8.80
N LEU A 140 -2.02 -17.66 9.53
CA LEU A 140 -1.79 -18.81 10.42
C LEU A 140 -2.80 -18.84 11.58
N ARG A 141 -3.09 -17.69 12.18
CA ARG A 141 -4.09 -17.56 13.26
C ARG A 141 -5.47 -17.99 12.79
N ASP A 142 -5.85 -17.60 11.60
CA ASP A 142 -7.16 -17.86 11.02
C ASP A 142 -7.29 -19.28 10.42
N GLY A 143 -6.17 -20.02 10.35
CA GLY A 143 -6.13 -21.36 9.73
C GLY A 143 -6.22 -21.32 8.20
N VAL A 144 -6.03 -20.13 7.59
CA VAL A 144 -5.96 -19.96 6.12
C VAL A 144 -4.71 -20.63 5.56
N ILE A 145 -3.61 -20.53 6.31
CA ILE A 145 -2.35 -21.26 6.09
C ILE A 145 -2.17 -22.26 7.22
N LYS A 146 -1.81 -23.50 6.87
CA LYS A 146 -1.53 -24.56 7.87
C LYS A 146 -0.03 -24.82 8.04
N ASP A 147 0.68 -24.86 6.93
CA ASP A 147 2.13 -25.11 6.89
C ASP A 147 2.76 -24.43 5.65
N PHE A 148 4.06 -24.19 5.71
CA PHE A 148 4.89 -23.68 4.60
C PHE A 148 6.36 -23.91 4.94
N THR A 149 7.21 -23.92 3.94
CA THR A 149 8.67 -24.00 4.11
C THR A 149 9.29 -22.63 4.34
N LEU A 150 10.48 -22.58 4.94
CA LEU A 150 11.25 -21.35 5.07
C LEU A 150 11.52 -20.74 3.68
N TRP A 151 11.72 -21.56 2.67
CA TRP A 151 11.97 -21.15 1.30
C TRP A 151 10.76 -20.43 0.67
N GLU A 152 9.55 -20.92 0.88
CA GLU A 152 8.32 -20.27 0.42
C GLU A 152 8.12 -18.92 1.13
N PHE A 153 8.43 -18.87 2.44
CA PHE A 153 8.36 -17.64 3.19
C PHE A 153 9.33 -16.57 2.67
N LEU A 154 10.62 -16.93 2.51
CA LEU A 154 11.64 -16.02 2.00
C LEU A 154 11.34 -15.56 0.57
N ARG A 155 10.90 -16.46 -0.30
CA ARG A 155 10.49 -16.13 -1.68
C ARG A 155 9.35 -15.10 -1.68
N PHE A 156 8.37 -15.26 -0.82
CA PHE A 156 7.29 -14.30 -0.69
C PHE A 156 7.77 -12.94 -0.16
N LEU A 157 8.60 -12.92 0.89
CA LEU A 157 9.13 -11.67 1.43
C LEU A 157 10.02 -10.93 0.43
N LEU A 158 10.92 -11.65 -0.23
CA LEU A 158 11.95 -11.11 -1.10
C LEU A 158 11.54 -11.09 -2.58
N PHE A 159 10.26 -11.21 -2.88
CA PHE A 159 9.77 -11.06 -4.25
C PHE A 159 9.99 -9.64 -4.74
N MET A 160 11.02 -9.47 -5.58
CA MET A 160 11.59 -8.17 -5.96
C MET A 160 10.57 -7.19 -6.56
N PRO A 161 9.67 -7.57 -7.49
CA PRO A 161 8.79 -6.61 -8.14
C PRO A 161 7.93 -5.79 -7.18
N THR A 162 7.59 -6.37 -6.03
CA THR A 162 6.73 -5.73 -5.03
C THR A 162 7.43 -5.52 -3.68
N PHE A 163 8.78 -5.53 -3.68
CA PHE A 163 9.58 -5.44 -2.45
C PHE A 163 9.47 -4.07 -1.77
N SER A 164 9.66 -2.98 -2.51
CA SER A 164 9.77 -1.62 -1.93
C SER A 164 8.44 -0.91 -1.77
N SER A 165 7.60 -0.86 -2.81
CA SER A 165 6.34 -0.07 -2.83
C SER A 165 5.26 -0.68 -3.74
N GLY A 166 5.44 -1.91 -4.18
CA GLY A 166 4.49 -2.61 -5.03
C GLY A 166 3.21 -3.04 -4.30
N PRO A 167 2.27 -3.69 -4.99
CA PRO A 167 1.07 -4.21 -4.36
C PRO A 167 1.36 -5.19 -3.22
N ILE A 168 0.63 -5.06 -2.10
CA ILE A 168 0.74 -5.94 -0.95
C ILE A 168 -0.08 -7.21 -1.21
N ASP A 169 0.61 -8.33 -1.38
CA ASP A 169 -0.03 -9.62 -1.63
C ASP A 169 -0.31 -10.41 -0.34
N ARG A 170 -1.13 -11.45 -0.44
CA ARG A 170 -1.39 -12.45 0.58
C ARG A 170 -0.53 -13.68 0.33
N PHE A 171 0.05 -14.26 1.40
CA PHE A 171 0.96 -15.39 1.26
C PHE A 171 0.31 -16.57 0.54
N LYS A 172 -0.90 -16.97 0.95
CA LYS A 172 -1.62 -18.08 0.33
C LYS A 172 -1.79 -17.87 -1.17
N ARG A 173 -2.32 -16.70 -1.57
CA ARG A 173 -2.56 -16.37 -2.97
C ARG A 173 -1.26 -16.34 -3.79
N PHE A 174 -0.21 -15.72 -3.24
CA PHE A 174 1.10 -15.66 -3.88
C PHE A 174 1.67 -17.08 -4.09
N ASN A 175 1.62 -17.92 -3.07
CA ASN A 175 2.19 -19.28 -3.15
C ASN A 175 1.41 -20.18 -4.13
N GLU A 176 0.08 -20.07 -4.17
CA GLU A 176 -0.76 -20.74 -5.16
C GLU A 176 -0.42 -20.30 -6.59
N ASN A 177 -0.30 -18.98 -6.84
CA ASN A 177 0.13 -18.43 -8.15
C ASN A 177 1.55 -18.85 -8.51
N TYR A 178 2.45 -18.92 -7.54
CA TYR A 178 3.83 -19.33 -7.79
C TYR A 178 3.93 -20.80 -8.18
N GLN A 179 3.15 -21.67 -7.58
CA GLN A 179 3.14 -23.11 -7.87
C GLN A 179 2.44 -23.43 -9.19
N ALA A 180 1.45 -22.65 -9.57
CA ALA A 180 0.76 -22.76 -10.85
C ALA A 180 1.59 -22.13 -11.97
N ILE A 181 2.18 -22.94 -12.85
CA ILE A 181 2.82 -22.41 -14.06
C ILE A 181 1.71 -22.03 -15.05
N PRO A 182 1.64 -20.74 -15.50
CA PRO A 182 0.60 -20.30 -16.43
C PRO A 182 0.57 -21.12 -17.73
N GLU A 183 -0.61 -21.31 -18.30
CA GLU A 183 -0.75 -21.84 -19.65
C GLU A 183 -0.20 -20.83 -20.69
N ARG A 184 0.12 -21.31 -21.92
CA ARG A 184 0.74 -20.41 -22.91
C ARG A 184 -0.12 -19.21 -23.27
N ASP A 185 -1.41 -19.42 -23.45
CA ASP A 185 -2.34 -18.33 -23.77
C ASP A 185 -2.40 -17.32 -22.61
N GLU A 186 -2.51 -17.80 -21.37
CA GLU A 186 -2.46 -16.95 -20.18
C GLU A 186 -1.12 -16.20 -20.09
N LEU A 187 0.00 -16.87 -20.40
CA LEU A 187 1.33 -16.23 -20.38
C LEU A 187 1.44 -15.14 -21.44
N MET A 188 0.82 -15.33 -22.62
CA MET A 188 0.77 -14.30 -23.66
C MET A 188 -0.12 -13.13 -23.25
N ASP A 189 -1.25 -13.36 -22.61
CA ASP A 189 -2.07 -12.31 -22.02
C ASP A 189 -1.29 -11.50 -20.95
N MET A 190 -0.52 -12.20 -20.11
CA MET A 190 0.35 -11.56 -19.11
C MET A 190 1.44 -10.70 -19.77
N LEU A 191 1.99 -11.13 -20.91
CA LEU A 191 2.97 -10.36 -21.69
C LEU A 191 2.33 -9.10 -22.27
N ASP A 192 1.17 -9.23 -22.91
CA ASP A 192 0.42 -8.09 -23.47
C ASP A 192 0.05 -7.07 -22.37
N GLU A 193 -0.47 -7.56 -21.23
CA GLU A 193 -0.70 -6.72 -20.05
C GLU A 193 0.60 -6.04 -19.57
N SER A 194 1.75 -6.75 -19.56
CA SER A 194 3.03 -6.19 -19.14
C SER A 194 3.48 -5.04 -20.03
N VAL A 195 3.36 -5.20 -21.35
CA VAL A 195 3.67 -4.14 -22.30
C VAL A 195 2.78 -2.92 -22.07
N ARG A 196 1.49 -3.13 -21.93
CA ARG A 196 0.54 -2.04 -21.62
C ARG A 196 0.85 -1.35 -20.29
N TYR A 197 1.15 -2.11 -19.23
CA TYR A 197 1.53 -1.55 -17.95
C TYR A 197 2.84 -0.76 -18.01
N ILE A 198 3.84 -1.22 -18.75
CA ILE A 198 5.08 -0.48 -18.95
C ILE A 198 4.78 0.85 -19.66
N MET A 199 4.04 0.84 -20.77
CA MET A 199 3.72 2.06 -21.52
C MET A 199 2.93 3.07 -20.68
N TRP A 200 1.86 2.64 -20.00
CA TRP A 200 1.10 3.51 -19.11
C TRP A 200 1.92 3.96 -17.89
N GLY A 201 2.76 3.09 -17.35
CA GLY A 201 3.66 3.42 -16.26
C GLY A 201 4.65 4.52 -16.63
N PHE A 202 5.24 4.46 -17.83
CA PHE A 202 6.12 5.51 -18.36
C PHE A 202 5.38 6.84 -18.50
N LEU A 203 4.19 6.84 -19.12
CA LEU A 203 3.37 8.03 -19.24
C LEU A 203 3.04 8.64 -17.87
N TYR A 204 2.61 7.80 -16.92
CA TYR A 204 2.18 8.26 -15.60
C TYR A 204 3.36 8.79 -14.78
N LYS A 205 4.43 8.00 -14.61
CA LYS A 205 5.53 8.35 -13.71
C LYS A 205 6.50 9.35 -14.33
N PHE A 206 6.98 9.10 -15.54
CA PHE A 206 8.06 9.91 -16.13
C PHE A 206 7.58 11.12 -16.93
N ILE A 207 6.30 11.21 -17.26
CA ILE A 207 5.75 12.36 -17.96
C ILE A 207 4.80 13.13 -17.04
N LEU A 208 3.66 12.54 -16.66
CA LEU A 208 2.62 13.28 -15.93
C LEU A 208 3.06 13.64 -14.51
N ALA A 209 3.57 12.67 -13.74
CA ALA A 209 4.04 12.95 -12.38
C ALA A 209 5.25 13.88 -12.38
N HIS A 210 6.20 13.72 -13.32
CA HIS A 210 7.36 14.60 -13.44
C HIS A 210 6.94 16.04 -13.74
N VAL A 211 6.07 16.29 -14.72
CA VAL A 211 5.58 17.64 -15.03
C VAL A 211 4.84 18.26 -13.83
N LEU A 212 3.98 17.49 -13.16
CA LEU A 212 3.25 17.98 -12.00
C LEU A 212 4.18 18.23 -10.81
N GLY A 213 5.06 17.28 -10.47
CA GLY A 213 5.89 17.31 -9.27
C GLY A 213 7.13 18.19 -9.37
N GLU A 214 7.84 18.13 -10.50
CA GLU A 214 9.11 18.84 -10.66
C GLU A 214 8.97 20.21 -11.36
N THR A 215 8.00 20.34 -12.29
CA THR A 215 7.83 21.58 -13.05
C THR A 215 6.81 22.52 -12.43
N LEU A 216 5.62 22.02 -12.05
CA LEU A 216 4.51 22.87 -11.61
C LEU A 216 4.45 23.05 -10.09
N LEU A 217 4.70 22.01 -9.32
CA LEU A 217 4.49 22.04 -7.87
C LEU A 217 5.45 22.99 -7.12
N PRO A 218 6.78 23.07 -7.40
CA PRO A 218 7.69 23.95 -6.68
C PRO A 218 7.35 25.44 -6.80
N PRO A 219 7.11 26.01 -8.00
CA PRO A 219 6.74 27.43 -8.13
C PRO A 219 5.37 27.72 -7.48
N LEU A 220 4.39 26.81 -7.57
CA LEU A 220 3.10 26.98 -6.92
C LEU A 220 3.21 27.01 -5.39
N LYS A 221 4.03 26.13 -4.80
CA LYS A 221 4.33 26.16 -3.36
C LYS A 221 4.94 27.50 -2.95
N ASN A 222 5.92 27.99 -3.69
CA ASN A 222 6.58 29.27 -3.41
C ASN A 222 5.59 30.44 -3.47
N LEU A 223 4.76 30.51 -4.51
CA LEU A 223 3.73 31.54 -4.64
C LEU A 223 2.70 31.46 -3.50
N ALA A 224 2.29 30.27 -3.10
CA ALA A 224 1.37 30.09 -2.00
C ALA A 224 1.95 30.56 -0.66
N LEU A 225 3.23 30.28 -0.41
CA LEU A 225 3.93 30.74 0.81
C LEU A 225 4.13 32.26 0.82
N GLN A 226 4.50 32.86 -0.32
CA GLN A 226 4.65 34.31 -0.45
C GLN A 226 3.32 35.05 -0.28
N SER A 227 2.22 34.51 -0.80
CA SER A 227 0.89 35.11 -0.67
C SER A 227 0.36 35.07 0.78
N GLY A 228 0.86 34.14 1.60
CA GLY A 228 0.49 34.01 3.01
C GLY A 228 -0.98 33.66 3.25
N GLY A 229 -1.43 33.88 4.49
CA GLY A 229 -2.81 33.60 4.91
C GLY A 229 -3.06 32.13 5.25
N PHE A 230 -4.26 31.86 5.77
CA PHE A 230 -4.66 30.53 6.18
C PHE A 230 -4.85 29.59 4.98
N PHE A 231 -5.41 30.13 3.88
CA PHE A 231 -5.60 29.43 2.61
C PHE A 231 -5.75 30.46 1.49
N ASN A 232 -5.04 30.24 0.40
CA ASN A 232 -5.03 31.15 -0.76
C ASN A 232 -5.20 30.39 -2.09
N LEU A 233 -5.39 31.10 -3.19
CA LEU A 233 -5.63 30.51 -4.50
C LEU A 233 -4.48 29.59 -4.96
N TYR A 234 -3.22 29.95 -4.64
CA TYR A 234 -2.07 29.10 -4.97
C TYR A 234 -2.04 27.83 -4.12
N ALA A 235 -2.49 27.88 -2.85
CA ALA A 235 -2.64 26.68 -2.03
C ALA A 235 -3.71 25.72 -2.60
N LEU A 236 -4.77 26.26 -3.22
CA LEU A 236 -5.72 25.47 -3.99
C LEU A 236 -5.07 24.81 -5.21
N ALA A 237 -4.21 25.53 -5.94
CA ALA A 237 -3.45 24.96 -7.05
C ALA A 237 -2.48 23.86 -6.58
N VAL A 238 -1.77 24.08 -5.46
CA VAL A 238 -0.91 23.07 -4.82
C VAL A 238 -1.72 21.81 -4.47
N MET A 239 -2.93 21.96 -3.95
CA MET A 239 -3.81 20.82 -3.59
C MET A 239 -4.05 19.87 -4.76
N TYR A 240 -4.43 20.42 -5.93
CA TYR A 240 -4.69 19.59 -7.11
C TYR A 240 -3.41 19.06 -7.74
N THR A 241 -2.39 19.91 -7.87
CA THR A 241 -1.12 19.51 -8.48
C THR A 241 -0.46 18.38 -7.70
N PHE A 242 -0.36 18.51 -6.37
CA PHE A 242 0.20 17.47 -5.52
C PHE A 242 -0.67 16.20 -5.52
N GLY A 243 -2.00 16.34 -5.42
CA GLY A 243 -2.88 15.16 -5.40
C GLY A 243 -2.85 14.35 -6.70
N LEU A 244 -2.72 15.02 -7.85
CA LEU A 244 -2.57 14.37 -9.15
C LEU A 244 -1.16 13.79 -9.33
N GLU A 245 -0.11 14.51 -8.91
CA GLU A 245 1.26 14.02 -8.90
C GLU A 245 1.37 12.73 -8.10
N LEU A 246 0.89 12.72 -6.85
CA LEU A 246 0.87 11.54 -5.98
C LEU A 246 0.17 10.34 -6.64
N PHE A 247 -0.94 10.58 -7.34
CA PHE A 247 -1.65 9.53 -8.06
C PHE A 247 -0.82 8.99 -9.22
N PHE A 248 -0.33 9.84 -10.09
CA PHE A 248 0.37 9.41 -11.30
C PHE A 248 1.71 8.74 -10.95
N ASP A 249 2.46 9.25 -9.97
CA ASP A 249 3.69 8.64 -9.51
C ASP A 249 3.44 7.23 -8.96
N PHE A 250 2.51 7.11 -8.01
CA PHE A 250 2.26 5.83 -7.36
C PHE A 250 1.52 4.82 -8.26
N ALA A 251 0.61 5.28 -9.13
CA ALA A 251 -0.04 4.40 -10.10
C ALA A 251 0.96 3.90 -11.15
N GLY A 252 1.84 4.78 -11.65
CA GLY A 252 2.91 4.40 -12.57
C GLY A 252 3.86 3.37 -11.96
N TYR A 253 4.31 3.62 -10.72
CA TYR A 253 5.11 2.66 -9.97
C TYR A 253 4.41 1.30 -9.83
N SER A 254 3.12 1.31 -9.45
CA SER A 254 2.34 0.07 -9.30
C SER A 254 2.18 -0.69 -10.62
N MET A 255 2.03 0.02 -11.74
CA MET A 255 1.97 -0.60 -13.07
C MET A 255 3.28 -1.30 -13.43
N PHE A 256 4.42 -0.69 -13.13
CA PHE A 256 5.72 -1.32 -13.34
C PHE A 256 5.88 -2.59 -12.49
N ALA A 257 5.49 -2.54 -11.22
CA ALA A 257 5.54 -3.72 -10.35
C ALA A 257 4.65 -4.86 -10.88
N LEU A 258 3.47 -4.54 -11.42
CA LEU A 258 2.57 -5.52 -12.05
C LEU A 258 3.19 -6.10 -13.33
N ALA A 259 3.79 -5.25 -14.19
CA ALA A 259 4.43 -5.70 -15.41
C ALA A 259 5.54 -6.71 -15.15
N ILE A 260 6.46 -6.38 -14.23
CA ILE A 260 7.57 -7.27 -13.89
C ILE A 260 7.08 -8.55 -13.17
N SER A 261 6.06 -8.44 -12.31
CA SER A 261 5.42 -9.61 -11.71
C SER A 261 4.84 -10.55 -12.75
N ASN A 262 4.15 -10.02 -13.77
CA ASN A 262 3.59 -10.79 -14.87
C ASN A 262 4.69 -11.49 -15.69
N LEU A 263 5.81 -10.80 -16.00
CA LEU A 263 6.96 -11.42 -16.68
C LEU A 263 7.59 -12.56 -15.87
N MET A 264 7.44 -12.53 -14.53
CA MET A 264 7.85 -13.63 -13.65
C MET A 264 6.74 -14.69 -13.44
N GLY A 265 5.64 -14.60 -14.18
CA GLY A 265 4.52 -15.54 -14.10
C GLY A 265 3.70 -15.44 -12.79
N ILE A 266 3.65 -14.27 -12.18
CA ILE A 266 2.91 -14.01 -10.94
C ILE A 266 1.94 -12.85 -11.17
N ARG A 267 0.64 -13.10 -11.08
CA ARG A 267 -0.38 -12.05 -11.10
C ARG A 267 -0.48 -11.37 -9.74
N SER A 268 0.22 -10.25 -9.54
CA SER A 268 0.11 -9.43 -8.32
C SER A 268 -1.23 -8.68 -8.26
N PRO A 269 -1.74 -8.31 -7.05
CA PRO A 269 -2.99 -7.55 -6.94
C PRO A 269 -2.83 -6.13 -7.49
N ILE A 270 -3.90 -5.57 -8.05
CA ILE A 270 -3.90 -4.18 -8.52
C ILE A 270 -4.07 -3.20 -7.36
N ASN A 271 -3.42 -2.03 -7.46
CA ASN A 271 -3.54 -0.95 -6.46
C ASN A 271 -4.58 0.11 -6.83
N PHE A 272 -4.87 0.31 -8.10
CA PHE A 272 -5.73 1.39 -8.56
C PHE A 272 -6.77 0.91 -9.57
N ASN A 273 -8.01 1.36 -9.39
CA ASN A 273 -9.10 1.13 -10.33
C ASN A 273 -9.94 2.41 -10.48
N LYS A 274 -9.44 3.38 -11.27
CA LYS A 274 -10.12 4.66 -11.56
C LYS A 274 -10.64 5.35 -10.27
N PRO A 275 -9.78 5.63 -9.26
CA PRO A 275 -10.22 6.05 -7.92
C PRO A 275 -10.97 7.39 -7.93
N PHE A 276 -10.66 8.30 -8.84
CA PHE A 276 -11.31 9.61 -8.94
C PHE A 276 -12.72 9.57 -9.57
N LEU A 277 -13.16 8.40 -10.03
CA LEU A 277 -14.56 8.17 -10.44
C LEU A 277 -15.42 7.62 -9.29
N SER A 278 -14.94 7.67 -8.08
CA SER A 278 -15.68 7.20 -6.89
C SER A 278 -16.75 8.18 -6.48
N ARG A 279 -17.96 7.67 -6.20
CA ARG A 279 -19.15 8.46 -5.84
C ARG A 279 -19.20 8.80 -4.34
N ASP A 280 -18.38 8.13 -3.54
CA ASP A 280 -18.23 8.32 -2.09
C ASP A 280 -16.90 7.81 -1.58
N LEU A 281 -16.54 8.15 -0.33
CA LEU A 281 -15.25 7.78 0.28
C LEU A 281 -15.07 6.27 0.45
N LYS A 282 -16.14 5.52 0.63
CA LYS A 282 -16.05 4.06 0.77
C LYS A 282 -15.72 3.41 -0.58
N GLU A 283 -16.32 3.90 -1.67
CA GLU A 283 -15.97 3.50 -3.03
C GLU A 283 -14.54 3.94 -3.38
N PHE A 284 -14.09 5.13 -2.94
CA PHE A 284 -12.72 5.59 -3.13
C PHE A 284 -11.70 4.61 -2.52
N TRP A 285 -11.85 4.20 -1.27
CA TRP A 285 -10.95 3.25 -0.62
C TRP A 285 -11.01 1.83 -1.20
N ASN A 286 -12.07 1.48 -1.93
CA ASN A 286 -12.15 0.25 -2.71
C ASN A 286 -11.45 0.35 -4.08
N ARG A 287 -10.98 1.55 -4.48
CA ARG A 287 -10.36 1.83 -5.78
C ARG A 287 -8.97 2.47 -5.67
N TRP A 288 -8.63 3.01 -4.51
CA TRP A 288 -7.35 3.64 -4.18
C TRP A 288 -6.50 2.73 -3.30
N HIS A 289 -5.23 2.49 -3.70
CA HIS A 289 -4.28 1.64 -2.97
C HIS A 289 -4.96 0.36 -2.44
N MET A 290 -5.61 -0.35 -3.35
CA MET A 290 -6.56 -1.43 -3.03
C MET A 290 -5.93 -2.52 -2.18
N SER A 291 -4.68 -2.91 -2.47
CA SER A 291 -3.98 -3.96 -1.72
C SER A 291 -3.79 -3.59 -0.25
N LEU A 292 -3.41 -2.33 0.05
CA LEU A 292 -3.31 -1.79 1.41
C LEU A 292 -4.69 -1.65 2.05
N SER A 293 -5.65 -1.04 1.33
CA SER A 293 -7.03 -0.84 1.81
C SER A 293 -7.67 -2.14 2.23
N PHE A 294 -7.53 -3.20 1.44
CA PHE A 294 -8.08 -4.53 1.75
C PHE A 294 -7.30 -5.21 2.87
N TRP A 295 -5.98 -4.99 2.97
CA TRP A 295 -5.20 -5.47 4.11
C TRP A 295 -5.72 -4.87 5.42
N PHE A 296 -5.88 -3.55 5.50
CA PHE A 296 -6.41 -2.85 6.67
C PHE A 296 -7.87 -3.21 6.96
N ARG A 297 -8.71 -3.32 5.92
CA ARG A 297 -10.10 -3.75 6.08
C ARG A 297 -10.21 -5.13 6.74
N ASP A 298 -9.47 -6.11 6.23
CA ASP A 298 -9.63 -7.50 6.64
C ASP A 298 -8.89 -7.80 7.96
N PHE A 299 -7.70 -7.23 8.14
CA PHE A 299 -6.83 -7.57 9.26
C PHE A 299 -6.93 -6.60 10.45
N VAL A 300 -7.42 -5.39 10.25
CA VAL A 300 -7.62 -4.43 11.33
C VAL A 300 -9.10 -4.15 11.56
N PHE A 301 -9.80 -3.56 10.59
CA PHE A 301 -11.17 -3.11 10.73
C PHE A 301 -12.13 -4.25 11.09
N MET A 302 -12.18 -5.31 10.28
CA MET A 302 -13.12 -6.43 10.49
C MET A 302 -12.83 -7.17 11.81
N ARG A 303 -11.57 -7.32 12.18
CA ARG A 303 -11.19 -7.94 13.46
C ARG A 303 -11.64 -7.10 14.64
N MET A 304 -11.43 -5.79 14.56
CA MET A 304 -11.87 -4.88 15.61
C MET A 304 -13.38 -4.88 15.77
N VAL A 305 -14.13 -4.82 14.66
CA VAL A 305 -15.61 -4.93 14.68
C VAL A 305 -16.05 -6.23 15.33
N MET A 306 -15.41 -7.35 14.98
CA MET A 306 -15.72 -8.67 15.55
C MET A 306 -15.45 -8.71 17.07
N VAL A 307 -14.29 -8.22 17.52
CA VAL A 307 -13.91 -8.23 18.94
C VAL A 307 -14.84 -7.33 19.75
N LEU A 308 -15.10 -6.11 19.29
CA LEU A 308 -15.98 -5.15 19.98
C LEU A 308 -17.43 -5.66 20.06
N THR A 309 -17.91 -6.32 19.00
CA THR A 309 -19.25 -6.92 18.95
C THR A 309 -19.36 -8.13 19.89
N ARG A 310 -18.38 -9.03 19.89
CA ARG A 310 -18.35 -10.21 20.79
C ARG A 310 -18.30 -9.80 22.26
N LYS A 311 -17.52 -8.77 22.58
CA LYS A 311 -17.42 -8.23 23.95
C LYS A 311 -18.57 -7.33 24.35
N LYS A 312 -19.52 -7.05 23.43
CA LYS A 312 -20.65 -6.15 23.65
C LYS A 312 -20.23 -4.78 24.21
N VAL A 313 -19.07 -4.24 23.74
CA VAL A 313 -18.51 -2.95 24.23
C VAL A 313 -19.48 -1.81 23.97
N PHE A 314 -20.16 -1.83 22.84
CA PHE A 314 -21.20 -0.85 22.49
C PHE A 314 -22.54 -1.55 22.25
N LYS A 315 -23.62 -0.96 22.78
CA LYS A 315 -25.00 -1.46 22.54
C LYS A 315 -25.42 -1.30 21.06
N ASN A 316 -24.93 -0.24 20.41
CA ASN A 316 -25.27 0.07 19.03
C ASN A 316 -24.17 -0.40 18.08
N ARG A 317 -24.52 -1.29 17.14
CA ARG A 317 -23.61 -1.79 16.10
C ARG A 317 -23.03 -0.68 15.22
N ASN A 318 -23.77 0.41 15.00
CA ASN A 318 -23.29 1.54 14.21
C ASN A 318 -22.13 2.25 14.92
N VAL A 319 -22.20 2.39 16.25
CA VAL A 319 -21.11 2.97 17.06
C VAL A 319 -19.86 2.06 16.95
N THR A 320 -20.05 0.74 17.02
CA THR A 320 -18.95 -0.22 16.83
C THR A 320 -18.23 -0.01 15.49
N SER A 321 -18.98 0.11 14.40
CA SER A 321 -18.40 0.35 13.08
C SER A 321 -17.74 1.72 12.98
N SER A 322 -18.34 2.77 13.57
CA SER A 322 -17.79 4.12 13.55
C SER A 322 -16.46 4.21 14.29
N VAL A 323 -16.36 3.62 15.48
CA VAL A 323 -15.09 3.55 16.23
C VAL A 323 -14.05 2.76 15.43
N ALA A 324 -14.46 1.63 14.82
CA ALA A 324 -13.57 0.82 14.01
C ALA A 324 -13.03 1.59 12.77
N TYR A 325 -13.84 2.41 12.10
CA TYR A 325 -13.37 3.26 10.99
C TYR A 325 -12.34 4.28 11.48
N ILE A 326 -12.62 5.01 12.56
CA ILE A 326 -11.71 6.03 13.09
C ILE A 326 -10.38 5.41 13.47
N VAL A 327 -10.39 4.34 14.28
CA VAL A 327 -9.15 3.68 14.73
C VAL A 327 -8.38 3.09 13.55
N ASN A 328 -9.05 2.43 12.60
CA ASN A 328 -8.41 1.87 11.41
C ASN A 328 -7.67 2.95 10.59
N MET A 329 -8.32 4.08 10.36
CA MET A 329 -7.73 5.17 9.59
C MET A 329 -6.65 5.94 10.37
N LEU A 330 -6.77 6.05 11.69
CA LEU A 330 -5.71 6.59 12.54
C LEU A 330 -4.45 5.70 12.51
N ILE A 331 -4.61 4.37 12.61
CA ILE A 331 -3.46 3.45 12.47
C ILE A 331 -2.80 3.60 11.10
N MET A 332 -3.59 3.77 10.03
CA MET A 332 -3.07 4.03 8.69
C MET A 332 -2.32 5.37 8.62
N GLY A 333 -2.83 6.42 9.26
CA GLY A 333 -2.14 7.71 9.38
C GLY A 333 -0.80 7.58 10.13
N PHE A 334 -0.78 6.92 11.28
CA PHE A 334 0.45 6.61 12.03
C PHE A 334 1.45 5.77 11.25
N TRP A 335 0.98 4.88 10.40
CA TRP A 335 1.86 4.10 9.52
C TRP A 335 2.63 4.99 8.52
N HIS A 336 2.01 6.05 8.01
CA HIS A 336 2.73 7.03 7.17
C HIS A 336 3.79 7.79 7.99
N GLY A 337 3.47 8.18 9.22
CA GLY A 337 4.41 8.85 10.13
C GLY A 337 3.71 9.42 11.37
N VAL A 338 4.52 9.89 12.33
CA VAL A 338 4.03 10.47 13.61
C VAL A 338 3.90 12.00 13.59
N THR A 339 3.90 12.63 12.42
CA THR A 339 3.65 14.05 12.29
C THR A 339 2.15 14.37 12.35
N TRP A 340 1.80 15.58 12.79
CA TRP A 340 0.40 15.97 12.96
C TRP A 340 -0.44 15.83 11.69
N TYR A 341 0.14 16.11 10.52
CA TYR A 341 -0.58 16.07 9.25
C TYR A 341 -0.93 14.62 8.80
N TYR A 342 -0.13 13.62 9.12
CA TYR A 342 -0.49 12.22 8.87
C TYR A 342 -1.59 11.74 9.83
N ILE A 343 -1.54 12.18 11.10
CA ILE A 343 -2.59 11.88 12.07
C ILE A 343 -3.90 12.58 11.69
N ALA A 344 -3.82 13.86 11.27
CA ALA A 344 -4.96 14.62 10.77
C ALA A 344 -5.56 13.99 9.50
N TYR A 345 -4.73 13.50 8.57
CA TYR A 345 -5.15 12.74 7.40
C TYR A 345 -5.93 11.48 7.79
N GLY A 346 -5.40 10.69 8.72
CA GLY A 346 -6.07 9.49 9.23
C GLY A 346 -7.41 9.82 9.89
N LEU A 347 -7.45 10.84 10.75
CA LEU A 347 -8.67 11.30 11.41
C LEU A 347 -9.71 11.81 10.40
N PHE A 348 -9.29 12.62 9.41
CA PHE A 348 -10.13 13.14 8.34
C PHE A 348 -10.85 12.02 7.57
N HIS A 349 -10.10 11.00 7.14
CA HIS A 349 -10.70 9.86 6.46
C HIS A 349 -11.55 8.99 7.39
N GLY A 350 -11.14 8.81 8.64
CA GLY A 350 -11.92 8.08 9.64
C GLY A 350 -13.30 8.70 9.88
N LEU A 351 -13.33 10.01 10.11
CA LEU A 351 -14.57 10.77 10.27
C LEU A 351 -15.39 10.79 8.98
N GLY A 352 -14.72 11.00 7.84
CA GLY A 352 -15.37 10.98 6.52
C GLY A 352 -16.05 9.64 6.23
N LEU A 353 -15.43 8.51 6.56
CA LEU A 353 -16.05 7.19 6.43
C LEU A 353 -17.23 6.98 7.40
N VAL A 354 -17.17 7.52 8.61
CA VAL A 354 -18.31 7.48 9.56
C VAL A 354 -19.49 8.27 9.02
N ILE A 355 -19.27 9.47 8.51
CA ILE A 355 -20.32 10.32 7.90
C ILE A 355 -20.90 9.61 6.67
N ASN A 356 -20.04 9.10 5.81
CA ASN A 356 -20.45 8.38 4.60
C ASN A 356 -21.29 7.13 4.92
N ASP A 357 -20.87 6.32 5.88
CA ASP A 357 -21.61 5.12 6.29
C ASP A 357 -22.96 5.48 6.96
N ALA A 358 -23.01 6.54 7.76
CA ALA A 358 -24.26 7.07 8.32
C ALA A 358 -25.23 7.54 7.21
N TRP A 359 -24.71 8.23 6.19
CA TRP A 359 -25.51 8.65 5.03
C TRP A 359 -26.06 7.47 4.25
N ILE A 360 -25.24 6.46 3.95
CA ILE A 360 -25.67 5.24 3.23
C ILE A 360 -26.79 4.53 4.01
N ARG A 361 -26.64 4.42 5.33
CA ARG A 361 -27.69 3.82 6.20
C ARG A 361 -28.99 4.65 6.18
N LYS A 362 -28.87 5.97 6.33
CA LYS A 362 -30.04 6.87 6.27
C LYS A 362 -30.78 6.73 4.93
N LYS A 363 -30.05 6.72 3.83
CA LYS A 363 -30.61 6.52 2.48
C LYS A 363 -31.34 5.18 2.35
N LYS A 364 -30.77 4.09 2.88
CA LYS A 364 -31.42 2.78 2.91
C LYS A 364 -32.72 2.79 3.72
N THR A 365 -32.73 3.43 4.90
CA THR A 365 -33.92 3.57 5.76
C THR A 365 -35.00 4.36 5.05
N LEU A 366 -34.67 5.52 4.50
CA LEU A 366 -35.59 6.36 3.73
C LEU A 366 -36.20 5.62 2.54
N ASN A 367 -35.38 4.87 1.79
CA ASN A 367 -35.89 4.08 0.66
C ASN A 367 -36.84 2.97 1.12
N LYS A 368 -36.58 2.34 2.29
CA LYS A 368 -37.49 1.35 2.87
C LYS A 368 -38.82 1.97 3.29
N GLU A 369 -38.78 3.15 3.91
CA GLU A 369 -39.99 3.90 4.31
C GLU A 369 -40.79 4.36 3.10
N ARG A 370 -40.15 4.91 2.09
CA ARG A 370 -40.77 5.30 0.80
C ARG A 370 -41.47 4.12 0.12
N LYS A 371 -40.79 2.96 0.07
CA LYS A 371 -41.36 1.73 -0.46
C LYS A 371 -42.63 1.31 0.29
N LYS A 372 -42.62 1.40 1.65
CA LYS A 372 -43.80 1.10 2.46
C LYS A 372 -44.96 2.07 2.21
N ALA A 373 -44.62 3.33 1.89
CA ALA A 373 -45.61 4.38 1.56
C ALA A 373 -46.04 4.39 0.08
N GLY A 374 -45.68 3.35 -0.71
CA GLY A 374 -45.99 3.30 -2.14
C GLY A 374 -45.26 4.35 -3.00
N LYS A 375 -44.23 5.00 -2.44
CA LYS A 375 -43.45 6.03 -3.15
C LYS A 375 -42.22 5.43 -3.82
N PRO A 376 -41.76 5.98 -4.95
CA PRO A 376 -40.52 5.54 -5.61
C PRO A 376 -39.30 5.77 -4.70
N ALA A 377 -38.24 4.99 -4.87
CA ALA A 377 -36.97 5.21 -4.18
C ALA A 377 -36.40 6.63 -4.42
N LEU A 378 -35.48 7.06 -3.59
CA LEU A 378 -34.76 8.31 -3.83
C LEU A 378 -34.08 8.26 -5.21
N PRO A 379 -34.11 9.36 -5.97
CA PRO A 379 -33.56 9.37 -7.32
C PRO A 379 -32.06 9.06 -7.32
N GLU A 380 -31.64 8.18 -8.20
CA GLU A 380 -30.23 7.87 -8.51
C GLU A 380 -29.97 8.12 -9.99
N ASN A 381 -30.13 9.35 -10.45
CA ASN A 381 -29.82 9.72 -11.81
C ASN A 381 -28.32 10.03 -12.02
N ARG A 382 -27.92 10.19 -13.28
CA ARG A 382 -26.52 10.47 -13.66
C ARG A 382 -25.98 11.74 -13.01
N TRP A 383 -26.79 12.76 -12.78
CA TRP A 383 -26.38 14.03 -12.19
C TRP A 383 -26.03 13.88 -10.71
N ILE A 384 -26.80 13.09 -9.96
CA ILE A 384 -26.52 12.79 -8.56
C ILE A 384 -25.24 11.96 -8.44
N GLN A 385 -25.01 11.00 -9.34
CA GLN A 385 -23.78 10.25 -9.38
C GLN A 385 -22.57 11.14 -9.71
N LEU A 386 -22.71 12.01 -10.71
CA LEU A 386 -21.66 12.98 -11.06
C LEU A 386 -21.36 13.93 -9.92
N LEU A 387 -22.38 14.46 -9.24
CA LEU A 387 -22.20 15.30 -8.05
C LEU A 387 -21.44 14.54 -6.96
N GLY A 388 -21.77 13.27 -6.71
CA GLY A 388 -21.05 12.42 -5.77
C GLY A 388 -19.57 12.27 -6.14
N MET A 389 -19.27 12.04 -7.44
CA MET A 389 -17.88 11.96 -7.92
C MET A 389 -17.13 13.28 -7.72
N VAL A 390 -17.74 14.40 -8.09
CA VAL A 390 -17.14 15.74 -7.94
C VAL A 390 -16.85 16.04 -6.47
N VAL A 391 -17.82 15.84 -5.58
CA VAL A 391 -17.64 16.07 -4.15
C VAL A 391 -16.55 15.15 -3.58
N THR A 392 -16.58 13.87 -3.90
CA THR A 392 -15.56 12.89 -3.42
C THR A 392 -14.18 13.26 -3.91
N PHE A 393 -14.04 13.64 -5.19
CA PHE A 393 -12.76 14.09 -5.74
C PHE A 393 -12.18 15.26 -4.95
N HIS A 394 -12.97 16.32 -4.69
CA HIS A 394 -12.48 17.49 -3.95
C HIS A 394 -12.14 17.18 -2.49
N VAL A 395 -12.95 16.34 -1.83
CA VAL A 395 -12.67 15.86 -0.46
C VAL A 395 -11.35 15.07 -0.42
N VAL A 396 -11.10 14.23 -1.41
CA VAL A 396 -9.85 13.47 -1.53
C VAL A 396 -8.67 14.39 -1.82
N MET A 397 -8.78 15.37 -2.73
CA MET A 397 -7.72 16.33 -3.00
C MET A 397 -7.36 17.16 -1.76
N LEU A 398 -8.37 17.59 -0.98
CA LEU A 398 -8.15 18.27 0.29
C LEU A 398 -7.39 17.35 1.29
N SER A 399 -7.75 16.08 1.34
CA SER A 399 -7.04 15.12 2.20
C SER A 399 -5.57 14.94 1.80
N PHE A 400 -5.28 14.94 0.49
CA PHE A 400 -3.92 14.88 -0.02
C PHE A 400 -3.12 16.16 0.28
N LEU A 401 -3.75 17.33 0.26
CA LEU A 401 -3.11 18.55 0.71
C LEU A 401 -2.69 18.46 2.19
N ILE A 402 -3.56 17.92 3.07
CA ILE A 402 -3.21 17.66 4.47
C ILE A 402 -2.03 16.68 4.51
N PHE A 403 -2.12 15.57 3.79
CA PHE A 403 -1.09 14.53 3.73
C PHE A 403 0.28 15.04 3.27
N SER A 404 0.32 16.00 2.33
CA SER A 404 1.55 16.54 1.75
C SER A 404 2.48 17.20 2.77
N GLY A 405 1.95 17.58 3.94
CA GLY A 405 2.66 18.40 4.92
C GLY A 405 2.81 19.88 4.50
N PHE A 406 2.34 20.30 3.33
CA PHE A 406 2.44 21.68 2.85
C PHE A 406 1.73 22.66 3.79
N LEU A 407 0.63 22.27 4.41
CA LEU A 407 -0.05 23.11 5.40
C LEU A 407 0.81 23.38 6.64
N ASN A 408 1.74 22.47 6.98
CA ASN A 408 2.71 22.74 8.04
C ASN A 408 3.65 23.90 7.67
N ASP A 409 4.08 23.95 6.42
CA ASP A 409 4.96 25.01 5.93
C ASP A 409 4.19 26.34 5.81
N LEU A 410 2.94 26.29 5.36
CA LEU A 410 2.09 27.47 5.21
C LEU A 410 1.66 28.10 6.55
N TRP A 411 1.41 27.29 7.58
CA TRP A 411 0.84 27.74 8.84
C TRP A 411 1.87 27.97 9.95
N PHE A 412 2.94 27.18 9.98
CA PHE A 412 3.84 27.11 11.13
C PHE A 412 5.31 27.46 10.82
N LYS A 413 5.74 27.41 9.55
CA LYS A 413 7.06 27.88 9.15
C LYS A 413 6.91 29.32 8.63
N LYS A 414 7.27 30.27 9.49
CA LYS A 414 7.46 31.66 9.11
C LYS A 414 8.92 31.93 8.77
#